data_f723bb3ca51b24ab44c0adbc13453195
#
_entry.id   f723bb3ca51b24ab44c0adbc13453195
#
_cell.length_a   1.000
_cell.length_b   1.000
_cell.length_c   1.000
_cell.angle_alpha   90.00
_cell.angle_beta   90.00
_cell.angle_gamma   90.00
#
_symmetry.space_group_name_H-M   'P 1'
#
loop_
_entity.id
_entity.type
_entity.pdbx_description
1 polymer ?
#
loop_
_entity_poly.entity_id
_entity_poly.type
_entity_poly.pdbx_seq_one_letter_code
_entity_poly.pdbx_strand_id
1 'polypeptide(L)'
;MVRRTKAEALATRHSLLDAAEHLFQAQGVSGTSLADIAQAAGTTRGAIYHHFEDKADLFNAMIERVSMPLETTLAEVGLHAARQDDPLQSLRDSMTHALKQTAQDERTRRVFEVATHKVEYVDEMQAVRERHLRVRNECMAMTRAAL
;
A
#
# COMPACT_ATOMS: atom_id res chain seq x y z
N MET A 1 22.50 26.80 1.21
CA MET A 1 21.64 25.61 1.32
C MET A 1 21.25 25.14 -0.07
N VAL A 2 21.65 23.96 -0.46
CA VAL A 2 21.20 23.37 -1.73
C VAL A 2 19.75 22.94 -1.55
N ARG A 3 18.85 23.52 -2.33
CA ARG A 3 17.43 23.13 -2.35
C ARG A 3 17.36 21.72 -2.96
N ARG A 4 16.93 20.72 -2.18
CA ARG A 4 16.71 19.37 -2.69
C ARG A 4 15.79 19.42 -3.90
N THR A 5 16.18 18.77 -4.97
CA THR A 5 15.34 18.67 -6.17
C THR A 5 14.12 17.80 -5.89
N LYS A 6 13.06 17.98 -6.66
CA LYS A 6 11.85 17.13 -6.57
C LYS A 6 12.20 15.65 -6.73
N ALA A 7 13.16 15.32 -7.59
CA ALA A 7 13.66 13.96 -7.80
C ALA A 7 14.35 13.38 -6.57
N GLU A 8 15.19 14.17 -5.89
CA GLU A 8 15.86 13.74 -4.65
C GLU A 8 14.88 13.55 -3.50
N ALA A 9 13.86 14.41 -3.39
CA ALA A 9 12.80 14.24 -2.40
C ALA A 9 12.00 12.96 -2.64
N LEU A 10 11.67 12.65 -3.89
CA LEU A 10 10.97 11.42 -4.27
C LEU A 10 11.84 10.19 -3.99
N ALA A 11 13.13 10.21 -4.32
CA ALA A 11 14.06 9.13 -4.02
C ALA A 11 14.16 8.87 -2.51
N THR A 12 14.24 9.93 -1.69
CA THR A 12 14.23 9.80 -0.22
C THR A 12 12.93 9.17 0.28
N ARG A 13 11.78 9.60 -0.24
CA ARG A 13 10.48 9.01 0.10
C ARG A 13 10.43 7.52 -0.21
N HIS A 14 10.93 7.10 -1.38
CA HIS A 14 11.00 5.68 -1.75
C HIS A 14 11.92 4.88 -0.82
N SER A 15 13.09 5.42 -0.47
CA SER A 15 14.02 4.76 0.46
C SER A 15 13.39 4.58 1.85
N LEU A 16 12.62 5.55 2.33
CA LEU A 16 11.89 5.44 3.60
C LEU A 16 10.83 4.34 3.55
N LEU A 17 10.07 4.24 2.46
CA LEU A 17 9.09 3.17 2.27
C LEU A 17 9.73 1.79 2.18
N ASP A 18 10.87 1.67 1.48
CA ASP A 18 11.63 0.40 1.38
C ASP A 18 12.15 -0.03 2.75
N ALA A 19 12.72 0.89 3.53
CA ALA A 19 13.18 0.62 4.90
C ALA A 19 12.02 0.18 5.81
N ALA A 20 10.86 0.85 5.71
CA ALA A 20 9.67 0.52 6.48
C ALA A 20 9.16 -0.89 6.19
N GLU A 21 9.07 -1.28 4.92
CA GLU A 21 8.65 -2.63 4.52
C GLU A 21 9.47 -3.73 5.21
N HIS A 22 10.80 -3.58 5.22
CA HIS A 22 11.70 -4.57 5.80
C HIS A 22 11.64 -4.57 7.34
N LEU A 23 11.62 -3.39 7.97
CA LEU A 23 11.54 -3.30 9.42
C LEU A 23 10.20 -3.80 9.95
N PHE A 24 9.09 -3.44 9.31
CA PHE A 24 7.77 -3.94 9.70
C PHE A 24 7.66 -5.46 9.54
N GLN A 25 8.23 -6.02 8.49
CA GLN A 25 8.27 -7.47 8.30
C GLN A 25 9.09 -8.16 9.41
N ALA A 26 10.25 -7.59 9.75
CA ALA A 26 11.18 -8.20 10.70
C ALA A 26 10.71 -8.12 12.16
N GLN A 27 10.18 -6.98 12.59
CA GLN A 27 9.91 -6.69 14.03
C GLN A 27 8.49 -6.21 14.32
N GLY A 28 7.62 -6.18 13.31
CA GLY A 28 6.24 -5.71 13.44
C GLY A 28 6.10 -4.19 13.38
N VAL A 29 4.87 -3.72 13.19
CA VAL A 29 4.57 -2.29 13.04
C VAL A 29 4.67 -1.57 14.38
N SER A 30 4.13 -2.15 15.45
CA SER A 30 4.20 -1.57 16.80
C SER A 30 5.63 -1.54 17.35
N GLY A 31 6.48 -2.52 16.99
CA GLY A 31 7.89 -2.58 17.38
C GLY A 31 8.83 -1.66 16.59
N THR A 32 8.32 -0.89 15.62
CA THR A 32 9.13 -0.05 14.72
C THR A 32 8.75 1.42 14.88
N SER A 33 9.73 2.28 15.15
CA SER A 33 9.54 3.73 15.20
C SER A 33 9.89 4.40 13.88
N LEU A 34 9.37 5.63 13.66
CA LEU A 34 9.79 6.47 12.53
C LEU A 34 11.30 6.79 12.56
N ALA A 35 11.89 6.85 13.76
CA ALA A 35 13.33 7.07 13.91
C ALA A 35 14.14 5.86 13.40
N ASP A 36 13.71 4.63 13.69
CA ASP A 36 14.35 3.41 13.19
C ASP A 36 14.29 3.35 11.65
N ILE A 37 13.14 3.71 11.08
CA ILE A 37 12.95 3.76 9.63
C ILE A 37 13.86 4.81 8.99
N ALA A 38 13.92 6.02 9.55
CA ALA A 38 14.80 7.08 9.05
C ALA A 38 16.27 6.65 9.09
N GLN A 39 16.70 6.04 10.19
CA GLN A 39 18.06 5.51 10.33
C GLN A 39 18.37 4.43 9.30
N ALA A 40 17.47 3.47 9.10
CA ALA A 40 17.64 2.38 8.13
C ALA A 40 17.66 2.92 6.68
N ALA A 41 16.93 3.99 6.40
CA ALA A 41 16.94 4.67 5.09
C ALA A 41 18.13 5.62 4.89
N GLY A 42 19.05 5.72 5.85
CA GLY A 42 20.21 6.61 5.77
C GLY A 42 19.86 8.10 5.84
N THR A 43 18.75 8.47 6.49
CA THR A 43 18.32 9.86 6.64
C THR A 43 18.11 10.23 8.11
N THR A 44 17.78 11.49 8.38
CA THR A 44 17.59 11.98 9.74
C THR A 44 16.14 11.80 10.20
N ARG A 45 15.94 11.68 11.54
CA ARG A 45 14.61 11.68 12.15
C ARG A 45 13.77 12.89 11.73
N GLY A 46 14.38 14.08 11.61
CA GLY A 46 13.67 15.27 11.17
C GLY A 46 13.24 15.21 9.70
N ALA A 47 14.05 14.58 8.85
CA ALA A 47 13.76 14.50 7.42
C ALA A 47 12.54 13.60 7.11
N ILE A 48 12.25 12.56 7.90
CA ILE A 48 11.09 11.69 7.67
C ILE A 48 9.77 12.45 7.80
N TYR A 49 9.69 13.43 8.73
CA TYR A 49 8.49 14.26 8.93
C TYR A 49 8.21 15.25 7.79
N HIS A 50 9.14 15.44 6.86
CA HIS A 50 8.87 16.15 5.60
C HIS A 50 8.11 15.29 4.58
N HIS A 51 8.08 13.97 4.78
CA HIS A 51 7.49 13.01 3.86
C HIS A 51 6.23 12.33 4.40
N PHE A 52 6.15 12.16 5.72
CA PHE A 52 5.06 11.46 6.40
C PHE A 52 4.72 12.17 7.71
N GLU A 53 3.43 12.37 7.93
CA GLU A 53 2.92 13.02 9.12
C GLU A 53 3.14 12.14 10.38
N ASP A 54 2.84 10.87 10.25
CA ASP A 54 2.98 9.86 11.30
C ASP A 54 3.24 8.46 10.72
N LYS A 55 3.27 7.46 11.58
CA LYS A 55 3.49 6.06 11.19
C LYS A 55 2.30 5.49 10.39
N ALA A 56 1.09 5.93 10.65
CA ALA A 56 -0.10 5.50 9.90
C ALA A 56 -0.09 6.06 8.47
N ASP A 57 0.32 7.32 8.29
CA ASP A 57 0.50 7.94 6.96
C ASP A 57 1.57 7.20 6.15
N LEU A 58 2.72 6.89 6.75
CA LEU A 58 3.76 6.09 6.11
C LEU A 58 3.25 4.68 5.75
N PHE A 59 2.53 4.03 6.65
CA PHE A 59 1.97 2.70 6.41
C PHE A 59 0.94 2.72 5.27
N ASN A 60 0.06 3.70 5.24
CA ASN A 60 -0.89 3.89 4.14
C ASN A 60 -0.18 4.09 2.80
N ALA A 61 0.86 4.92 2.76
CA ALA A 61 1.66 5.13 1.55
C ALA A 61 2.39 3.85 1.09
N MET A 62 2.83 3.01 2.04
CA MET A 62 3.42 1.70 1.75
C MET A 62 2.40 0.76 1.10
N ILE A 63 1.20 0.68 1.64
CA ILE A 63 0.09 -0.12 1.06
C ILE A 63 -0.29 0.41 -0.32
N GLU A 64 -0.49 1.72 -0.46
CA GLU A 64 -0.88 2.35 -1.72
C GLU A 64 0.09 2.04 -2.86
N ARG A 65 1.39 2.00 -2.56
CA ARG A 65 2.42 1.69 -3.56
C ARG A 65 2.22 0.33 -4.26
N VAL A 66 1.61 -0.64 -3.59
CA VAL A 66 1.35 -1.98 -4.13
C VAL A 66 -0.12 -2.20 -4.51
N SER A 67 -1.06 -1.54 -3.82
CA SER A 67 -2.49 -1.73 -4.06
C SER A 67 -3.04 -0.85 -5.18
N MET A 68 -2.54 0.37 -5.37
CA MET A 68 -3.04 1.26 -6.43
C MET A 68 -3.00 0.66 -7.84
N PRO A 69 -1.94 -0.03 -8.28
CA PRO A 69 -1.95 -0.69 -9.58
C PRO A 69 -3.03 -1.78 -9.68
N LEU A 70 -3.27 -2.54 -8.61
CA LEU A 70 -4.33 -3.55 -8.56
C LEU A 70 -5.71 -2.92 -8.54
N GLU A 71 -5.91 -1.88 -7.75
CA GLU A 71 -7.17 -1.12 -7.64
C GLU A 71 -7.53 -0.50 -9.00
N THR A 72 -6.55 0.09 -9.71
CA THR A 72 -6.74 0.67 -11.05
C THR A 72 -7.15 -0.41 -12.05
N THR A 73 -6.44 -1.54 -12.06
CA THR A 73 -6.77 -2.67 -12.95
C THR A 73 -8.17 -3.20 -12.68
N LEU A 74 -8.54 -3.37 -11.41
CA LEU A 74 -9.88 -3.84 -11.04
C LEU A 74 -10.98 -2.84 -11.43
N ALA A 75 -10.73 -1.53 -11.29
CA ALA A 75 -11.66 -0.49 -11.70
C ALA A 75 -11.86 -0.47 -13.22
N GLU A 76 -10.78 -0.57 -13.99
CA GLU A 76 -10.82 -0.64 -15.46
C GLU A 76 -11.58 -1.87 -15.93
N VAL A 77 -11.34 -3.01 -15.31
CA VAL A 77 -12.05 -4.25 -15.64
C VAL A 77 -13.52 -4.18 -15.25
N GLY A 78 -13.87 -3.61 -14.10
CA GLY A 78 -15.26 -3.38 -13.71
C GLY A 78 -16.03 -2.54 -14.73
N LEU A 79 -15.38 -1.48 -15.25
CA LEU A 79 -15.94 -0.63 -16.31
C LEU A 79 -16.07 -1.38 -17.66
N HIS A 80 -15.13 -2.28 -17.98
CA HIS A 80 -15.18 -3.09 -19.19
C HIS A 80 -16.14 -4.26 -19.06
N ALA A 81 -16.21 -4.90 -17.89
CA ALA A 81 -17.14 -6.02 -17.62
C ALA A 81 -18.59 -5.62 -17.84
N ALA A 82 -18.98 -4.41 -17.42
CA ALA A 82 -20.32 -3.87 -17.64
C ALA A 82 -20.68 -3.69 -19.12
N ARG A 83 -19.71 -3.80 -20.05
CA ARG A 83 -19.85 -3.63 -21.50
C ARG A 83 -19.60 -4.93 -22.29
N GLN A 84 -19.26 -6.03 -21.63
CA GLN A 84 -18.93 -7.30 -22.26
C GLN A 84 -20.07 -8.30 -22.15
N ASP A 85 -20.09 -9.27 -23.06
CA ASP A 85 -21.10 -10.33 -23.12
C ASP A 85 -21.00 -11.31 -21.95
N ASP A 86 -19.85 -11.35 -21.23
CA ASP A 86 -19.65 -12.19 -20.03
C ASP A 86 -18.94 -11.43 -18.89
N PRO A 87 -19.70 -10.73 -18.05
CA PRO A 87 -19.15 -10.02 -16.89
C PRO A 87 -18.46 -10.91 -15.85
N LEU A 88 -18.95 -12.15 -15.68
CA LEU A 88 -18.39 -13.09 -14.71
C LEU A 88 -17.02 -13.61 -15.13
N GLN A 89 -16.83 -13.86 -16.42
CA GLN A 89 -15.51 -14.26 -16.94
C GLN A 89 -14.50 -13.12 -16.75
N SER A 90 -14.87 -11.90 -17.07
CA SER A 90 -14.01 -10.70 -16.88
C SER A 90 -13.61 -10.52 -15.41
N LEU A 91 -14.54 -10.70 -14.49
CA LEU A 91 -14.27 -10.65 -13.05
C LEU A 91 -13.31 -11.77 -12.62
N ARG A 92 -13.51 -12.99 -13.09
CA ARG A 92 -12.63 -14.14 -12.81
C ARG A 92 -11.21 -13.90 -13.30
N ASP A 93 -11.06 -13.39 -14.52
CA ASP A 93 -9.75 -13.13 -15.12
C ASP A 93 -9.00 -12.04 -14.34
N SER A 94 -9.69 -11.02 -13.88
CA SER A 94 -9.12 -9.94 -13.06
C SER A 94 -8.67 -10.40 -11.71
N MET A 95 -9.50 -11.18 -11.01
CA MET A 95 -9.14 -11.76 -9.72
C MET A 95 -7.96 -12.73 -9.87
N THR A 96 -7.93 -13.53 -10.92
CA THR A 96 -6.82 -14.43 -11.22
C THR A 96 -5.54 -13.65 -11.49
N HIS A 97 -5.62 -12.56 -12.24
CA HIS A 97 -4.48 -11.67 -12.51
C HIS A 97 -3.94 -11.04 -11.23
N ALA A 98 -4.81 -10.48 -10.39
CA ALA A 98 -4.45 -9.87 -9.12
C ALA A 98 -3.77 -10.88 -8.17
N LEU A 99 -4.32 -12.10 -8.06
CA LEU A 99 -3.72 -13.16 -7.25
C LEU A 99 -2.35 -13.60 -7.77
N LYS A 100 -2.19 -13.77 -9.09
CA LYS A 100 -0.91 -14.09 -9.70
C LYS A 100 0.13 -12.99 -9.45
N GLN A 101 -0.25 -11.73 -9.63
CA GLN A 101 0.64 -10.60 -9.37
C GLN A 101 1.06 -10.55 -7.90
N THR A 102 0.12 -10.72 -6.96
CA THR A 102 0.42 -10.79 -5.52
C THR A 102 1.39 -11.93 -5.20
N ALA A 103 1.21 -13.10 -5.82
CA ALA A 103 2.07 -14.26 -5.58
C ALA A 103 3.47 -14.14 -6.20
N GLN A 104 3.63 -13.40 -7.29
CA GLN A 104 4.87 -13.30 -8.04
C GLN A 104 5.72 -12.08 -7.67
N ASP A 105 5.10 -10.97 -7.28
CA ASP A 105 5.81 -9.76 -6.86
C ASP A 105 6.21 -9.82 -5.39
N GLU A 106 7.52 -9.85 -5.14
CA GLU A 106 8.07 -9.99 -3.78
C GLU A 106 7.69 -8.81 -2.87
N ARG A 107 7.67 -7.59 -3.41
CA ARG A 107 7.25 -6.39 -2.64
C ARG A 107 5.78 -6.48 -2.24
N THR A 108 4.91 -6.78 -3.19
CA THR A 108 3.47 -6.94 -2.96
C THR A 108 3.22 -7.99 -1.88
N ARG A 109 3.86 -9.13 -1.98
CA ARG A 109 3.78 -10.22 -1.01
C ARG A 109 4.21 -9.78 0.39
N ARG A 110 5.37 -9.09 0.51
CA ARG A 110 5.89 -8.55 1.78
C ARG A 110 4.92 -7.55 2.41
N VAL A 111 4.42 -6.59 1.63
CA VAL A 111 3.49 -5.57 2.12
C VAL A 111 2.18 -6.19 2.58
N PHE A 112 1.63 -7.16 1.85
CA PHE A 112 0.44 -7.88 2.29
C PHE A 112 0.68 -8.73 3.55
N GLU A 113 1.83 -9.38 3.69
CA GLU A 113 2.20 -10.08 4.91
C GLU A 113 2.22 -9.14 6.12
N VAL A 114 2.84 -7.97 5.97
CA VAL A 114 2.86 -6.94 7.02
C VAL A 114 1.44 -6.49 7.36
N ALA A 115 0.63 -6.18 6.37
CA ALA A 115 -0.73 -5.67 6.56
C ALA A 115 -1.68 -6.69 7.22
N THR A 116 -1.44 -7.98 7.02
CA THR A 116 -2.32 -9.05 7.52
C THR A 116 -1.85 -9.67 8.84
N HIS A 117 -0.53 -9.72 9.07
CA HIS A 117 0.03 -10.48 10.20
C HIS A 117 0.89 -9.67 11.16
N LYS A 118 1.34 -8.47 10.77
CA LYS A 118 2.33 -7.70 11.51
C LYS A 118 1.81 -6.36 12.05
N VAL A 119 0.57 -6.01 11.76
CA VAL A 119 -0.07 -4.78 12.22
C VAL A 119 -1.03 -5.07 13.37
N GLU A 120 -0.87 -4.32 14.46
CA GLU A 120 -1.85 -4.25 15.53
C GLU A 120 -2.68 -2.99 15.31
N TYR A 121 -3.99 -3.14 15.16
CA TYR A 121 -4.90 -2.03 14.92
C TYR A 121 -5.25 -1.32 16.25
N VAL A 122 -4.24 -0.67 16.82
CA VAL A 122 -4.37 0.25 17.94
C VAL A 122 -4.77 1.65 17.45
N ASP A 123 -5.08 2.57 18.35
CA ASP A 123 -5.55 3.92 18.00
C ASP A 123 -4.62 4.66 17.03
N GLU A 124 -3.30 4.48 17.17
CA GLU A 124 -2.29 5.04 16.27
C GLU A 124 -2.48 4.60 14.80
N MET A 125 -3.12 3.44 14.57
CA MET A 125 -3.34 2.86 13.24
C MET A 125 -4.78 3.03 12.73
N GLN A 126 -5.58 3.89 13.35
CA GLN A 126 -6.98 4.10 12.96
C GLN A 126 -7.13 4.53 11.50
N ALA A 127 -6.27 5.43 11.01
CA ALA A 127 -6.28 5.89 9.62
C ALA A 127 -6.04 4.74 8.62
N VAL A 128 -5.25 3.74 8.99
CA VAL A 128 -5.03 2.52 8.20
C VAL A 128 -6.30 1.70 8.12
N ARG A 129 -6.98 1.51 9.26
CA ARG A 129 -8.26 0.79 9.32
C ARG A 129 -9.34 1.47 8.48
N GLU A 130 -9.45 2.79 8.56
CA GLU A 130 -10.41 3.58 7.79
C GLU A 130 -10.16 3.46 6.28
N ARG A 131 -8.90 3.56 5.83
CA ARG A 131 -8.53 3.33 4.44
C ARG A 131 -8.90 1.91 3.98
N HIS A 132 -8.55 0.90 4.77
CA HIS A 132 -8.87 -0.49 4.44
C HIS A 132 -10.38 -0.71 4.26
N LEU A 133 -11.19 -0.18 5.17
CA LEU A 133 -12.66 -0.29 5.09
C LEU A 133 -13.22 0.43 3.86
N ARG A 134 -12.70 1.62 3.53
CA ARG A 134 -13.11 2.38 2.36
C ARG A 134 -12.82 1.60 1.07
N VAL A 135 -11.58 1.16 0.85
CA VAL A 135 -11.17 0.41 -0.34
C VAL A 135 -11.98 -0.89 -0.48
N ARG A 136 -12.18 -1.63 0.61
CA ARG A 136 -13.01 -2.82 0.61
C ARG A 136 -14.44 -2.53 0.14
N ASN A 137 -15.07 -1.47 0.67
CA ASN A 137 -16.44 -1.11 0.32
C ASN A 137 -16.55 -0.67 -1.14
N GLU A 138 -15.57 0.05 -1.66
CA GLU A 138 -15.49 0.44 -3.08
C GLU A 138 -15.38 -0.79 -3.98
N CYS A 139 -14.49 -1.75 -3.66
CA CYS A 139 -14.37 -3.01 -4.40
C CYS A 139 -15.67 -3.83 -4.38
N MET A 140 -16.35 -3.91 -3.23
CA MET A 140 -17.64 -4.60 -3.12
C MET A 140 -18.73 -3.94 -3.95
N ALA A 141 -18.77 -2.60 -3.98
CA ALA A 141 -19.73 -1.85 -4.80
C ALA A 141 -19.49 -2.08 -6.30
N MET A 142 -18.24 -2.05 -6.75
CA MET A 142 -17.87 -2.33 -8.14
C MET A 142 -18.22 -3.77 -8.54
N THR A 143 -17.94 -4.75 -7.69
CA THR A 143 -18.30 -6.16 -7.94
C THR A 143 -19.81 -6.33 -8.05
N ARG A 144 -20.58 -5.71 -7.16
CA ARG A 144 -22.05 -5.76 -7.20
C ARG A 144 -22.62 -5.11 -8.48
N ALA A 145 -22.01 -4.03 -8.95
CA ALA A 145 -22.45 -3.35 -10.18
C ALA A 145 -22.12 -4.15 -11.46
N ALA A 146 -21.13 -5.04 -11.39
CA ALA A 146 -20.73 -5.91 -12.52
C ALA A 146 -21.56 -7.19 -12.61
N LEU A 147 -22.31 -7.57 -11.57
CA LEU A 147 -23.18 -8.74 -11.51
C LEU A 147 -24.64 -8.40 -11.84
#